data_a1a5e36901e5c107c39202b39c9e38de
#
_entry.id   a1a5e36901e5c107c39202b39c9e38de
#
_cell.length_a   1.000
_cell.length_b   1.000
_cell.length_c   1.000
_cell.angle_alpha   90.00
_cell.angle_beta   90.00
_cell.angle_gamma   90.00
#
_symmetry.space_group_name_H-M   'P 1'
#
loop_
_entity.id
_entity.type
_entity.pdbx_description
1 polymer ?
#
loop_
_entity_poly.entity_id
_entity_poly.type
_entity_poly.pdbx_seq_one_letter_code
_entity_poly.pdbx_strand_id
1 'polypeptide(L)'
;KRQAVPRMRYARLRTHGRPVRGFTGLRALYYRYLYELGALPKKPVYPGYAVRQDIRKLDQYVEQMRFLLRHGIDSREQLAEYRKPLLDEIAVLTKERHGLYRSAPDSPRIGQITARLKVLRKESRMCGRIEKRSVEIGQRLTEARAEQKKHVENEKQKGADKAEKRRDALQREDRFH
;
A
#
# COMPACT_ATOMS: atom_id res chain seq x y z
N LYS A 1 -25.02 -5.08 -6.64
CA LYS A 1 -23.80 -5.33 -7.46
C LYS A 1 -23.66 -4.16 -8.41
N ARG A 2 -22.79 -3.21 -8.09
CA ARG A 2 -22.44 -2.11 -9.01
C ARG A 2 -21.64 -2.73 -10.17
N GLN A 3 -22.26 -2.85 -11.32
CA GLN A 3 -21.57 -3.25 -12.54
C GLN A 3 -20.51 -2.21 -12.87
N ALA A 4 -19.27 -2.63 -12.92
CA ALA A 4 -18.13 -1.83 -13.32
C ALA A 4 -18.18 -1.56 -14.83
N VAL A 5 -19.09 -0.70 -15.23
CA VAL A 5 -19.21 -0.20 -16.61
C VAL A 5 -18.52 1.16 -16.62
N PRO A 6 -17.88 1.46 -17.45
CA PRO A 6 -17.04 1.65 -18.58
C PRO A 6 -15.76 2.46 -18.30
N ARG A 7 -14.97 2.14 -17.26
CA ARG A 7 -13.62 2.70 -17.11
C ARG A 7 -12.75 2.44 -18.34
N MET A 8 -12.95 1.31 -18.99
CA MET A 8 -12.18 0.95 -20.20
C MET A 8 -12.53 1.78 -21.44
N ARG A 9 -13.81 2.16 -21.63
CA ARG A 9 -14.20 3.02 -22.76
C ARG A 9 -13.69 4.44 -22.59
N TYR A 10 -13.69 4.96 -21.37
CA TYR A 10 -13.18 6.30 -21.08
C TYR A 10 -11.67 6.42 -21.24
N ALA A 11 -10.92 5.40 -20.83
CA ALA A 11 -9.47 5.33 -21.05
C ALA A 11 -9.11 5.23 -22.55
N ARG A 12 -9.84 4.42 -23.32
CA ARG A 12 -9.66 4.35 -24.79
C ARG A 12 -9.98 5.65 -25.51
N LEU A 13 -11.01 6.38 -25.10
CA LEU A 13 -11.38 7.66 -25.68
C LEU A 13 -10.30 8.73 -25.49
N ARG A 14 -9.50 8.61 -24.44
CA ARG A 14 -8.43 9.57 -24.11
C ARG A 14 -7.08 9.28 -24.72
N THR A 15 -6.75 8.01 -24.93
CA THR A 15 -5.42 7.60 -25.42
C THR A 15 -5.19 7.84 -26.91
N HIS A 16 -6.24 8.08 -27.70
CA HIS A 16 -6.11 8.15 -29.16
C HIS A 16 -6.29 9.52 -29.78
N GLY A 17 -6.35 10.63 -29.00
CA GLY A 17 -6.36 11.99 -29.55
C GLY A 17 -7.46 12.30 -30.60
N ARG A 18 -8.33 11.33 -30.92
CA ARG A 18 -9.43 11.54 -31.86
C ARG A 18 -10.55 12.30 -31.15
N PRO A 19 -11.07 13.36 -31.76
CA PRO A 19 -12.26 14.02 -31.23
C PRO A 19 -13.35 12.97 -31.13
N VAL A 20 -13.81 12.73 -29.91
CA VAL A 20 -14.98 11.87 -29.66
C VAL A 20 -16.12 12.54 -30.40
N ARG A 21 -16.60 11.96 -31.48
CA ARG A 21 -17.86 12.39 -32.12
C ARG A 21 -18.91 12.39 -31.02
N GLY A 22 -19.44 13.57 -30.70
CA GLY A 22 -20.40 13.72 -29.61
C GLY A 22 -21.52 12.71 -29.80
N PHE A 23 -21.86 12.01 -28.74
CA PHE A 23 -23.04 11.14 -28.77
C PHE A 23 -24.25 12.00 -29.15
N THR A 24 -25.01 11.56 -30.13
CA THR A 24 -26.23 12.21 -30.58
C THR A 24 -27.45 11.34 -30.24
N GLY A 25 -28.64 11.95 -30.18
CA GLY A 25 -29.89 11.24 -29.95
C GLY A 25 -30.02 10.62 -28.56
N LEU A 26 -30.68 9.48 -28.46
CA LEU A 26 -30.96 8.77 -27.20
C LEU A 26 -29.68 8.44 -26.38
N ARG A 27 -28.60 8.10 -27.05
CA ARG A 27 -27.32 7.81 -26.33
C ARG A 27 -26.80 9.04 -25.60
N ALA A 28 -26.89 10.23 -26.20
CA ALA A 28 -26.47 11.47 -25.55
C ALA A 28 -27.34 11.78 -24.34
N LEU A 29 -28.66 11.54 -24.44
CA LEU A 29 -29.61 11.73 -23.34
C LEU A 29 -29.31 10.83 -22.17
N TYR A 30 -29.11 9.52 -22.42
CA TYR A 30 -28.74 8.55 -21.37
C TYR A 30 -27.41 8.87 -20.70
N TYR A 31 -26.37 9.26 -21.46
CA TYR A 31 -25.07 9.66 -20.88
C TYR A 31 -25.24 10.92 -20.02
N ARG A 32 -26.01 11.93 -20.47
CA ARG A 32 -26.28 13.13 -19.67
C ARG A 32 -26.96 12.76 -18.35
N TYR A 33 -27.99 11.92 -18.41
CA TYR A 33 -28.71 11.45 -17.23
C TYR A 33 -27.81 10.69 -16.24
N LEU A 34 -26.92 9.82 -16.73
CA LEU A 34 -25.93 9.11 -15.89
C LEU A 34 -24.93 10.06 -15.23
N TYR A 35 -24.57 11.16 -15.89
CA TYR A 35 -23.73 12.20 -15.28
C TYR A 35 -24.47 12.99 -14.22
N GLU A 36 -25.74 13.31 -14.45
CA GLU A 36 -26.57 14.02 -13.47
C GLU A 36 -26.87 13.20 -12.24
N LEU A 37 -27.08 11.90 -12.40
CA LEU A 37 -27.18 10.94 -11.28
C LEU A 37 -25.86 10.65 -10.54
N GLY A 38 -24.74 11.21 -11.01
CA GLY A 38 -23.43 10.93 -10.42
C GLY A 38 -22.91 9.50 -10.65
N ALA A 39 -23.60 8.71 -11.46
CA ALA A 39 -23.17 7.35 -11.81
C ALA A 39 -21.91 7.35 -12.68
N LEU A 40 -21.69 8.41 -13.46
CA LEU A 40 -20.48 8.63 -14.25
C LEU A 40 -19.81 9.95 -13.85
N PRO A 41 -18.54 9.94 -13.49
CA PRO A 41 -17.81 11.17 -13.20
C PRO A 41 -17.61 11.98 -14.50
N LYS A 42 -17.94 13.26 -14.47
CA LYS A 42 -17.77 14.19 -15.62
C LYS A 42 -16.30 14.29 -16.07
N LYS A 43 -15.39 14.17 -15.14
CA LYS A 43 -13.94 14.12 -15.39
C LYS A 43 -13.34 12.98 -14.58
N PRO A 44 -12.38 12.22 -15.14
CA PRO A 44 -11.68 11.22 -14.34
C PRO A 44 -10.91 11.95 -13.23
N VAL A 45 -11.24 11.62 -11.99
CA VAL A 45 -10.50 12.12 -10.84
C VAL A 45 -9.20 11.31 -10.78
N TYR A 46 -8.10 11.92 -11.20
CA TYR A 46 -6.78 11.33 -11.00
C TYR A 46 -6.33 11.67 -9.58
N PRO A 47 -5.92 10.68 -8.81
CA PRO A 47 -5.38 10.95 -7.48
C PRO A 47 -4.17 11.88 -7.61
N GLY A 48 -4.08 12.87 -6.72
CA GLY A 48 -2.95 13.78 -6.64
C GLY A 48 -1.62 13.02 -6.47
N TYR A 49 -0.51 13.72 -6.64
CA TYR A 49 0.82 13.10 -6.54
C TYR A 49 1.02 12.40 -5.18
N ALA A 50 0.64 13.04 -4.08
CA ALA A 50 0.74 12.47 -2.74
C ALA A 50 -0.04 11.15 -2.60
N VAL A 51 -1.31 11.14 -3.04
CA VAL A 51 -2.15 9.93 -2.98
C VAL A 51 -1.57 8.79 -3.85
N ARG A 52 -0.99 9.12 -5.00
CA ARG A 52 -0.30 8.11 -5.83
C ARG A 52 0.93 7.52 -5.15
N GLN A 53 1.66 8.33 -4.39
CA GLN A 53 2.78 7.87 -3.57
C GLN A 53 2.31 6.92 -2.47
N ASP A 54 1.22 7.26 -1.80
CA ASP A 54 0.67 6.43 -0.72
C ASP A 54 0.10 5.09 -1.26
N ILE A 55 -0.55 5.11 -2.41
CA ILE A 55 -0.96 3.88 -3.10
C ILE A 55 0.26 2.99 -3.41
N ARG A 56 1.35 3.56 -3.93
CA ARG A 56 2.58 2.80 -4.21
C ARG A 56 3.20 2.21 -2.94
N LYS A 57 3.18 2.95 -1.83
CA LYS A 57 3.65 2.44 -0.54
C LYS A 57 2.77 1.29 -0.07
N LEU A 58 1.44 1.45 -0.18
CA LEU A 58 0.48 0.40 0.18
C LEU A 58 0.71 -0.87 -0.65
N ASP A 59 0.87 -0.75 -1.97
CA ASP A 59 1.17 -1.89 -2.85
C ASP A 59 2.44 -2.62 -2.40
N GLN A 60 3.48 -1.87 -2.01
CA GLN A 60 4.71 -2.45 -1.49
C GLN A 60 4.52 -3.18 -0.15
N TYR A 61 3.68 -2.66 0.76
CA TYR A 61 3.36 -3.33 2.01
C TYR A 61 2.57 -4.62 1.77
N VAL A 62 1.60 -4.58 0.87
CA VAL A 62 0.83 -5.77 0.48
C VAL A 62 1.74 -6.83 -0.14
N GLU A 63 2.70 -6.45 -1.00
CA GLU A 63 3.67 -7.36 -1.59
C GLU A 63 4.57 -8.01 -0.52
N GLN A 64 5.03 -7.24 0.46
CA GLN A 64 5.82 -7.73 1.59
C GLN A 64 5.02 -8.69 2.48
N MET A 65 3.77 -8.34 2.79
CA MET A 65 2.89 -9.21 3.57
C MET A 65 2.62 -10.54 2.86
N ARG A 66 2.35 -10.49 1.54
CA ARG A 66 2.19 -11.71 0.74
C ARG A 66 3.46 -12.58 0.72
N PHE A 67 4.62 -11.95 0.73
CA PHE A 67 5.90 -12.67 0.83
C PHE A 67 6.03 -13.39 2.17
N LEU A 68 5.78 -12.71 3.29
CA LEU A 68 5.81 -13.29 4.63
C LEU A 68 4.85 -14.47 4.76
N LEU A 69 3.60 -14.30 4.33
CA LEU A 69 2.59 -15.35 4.36
C LEU A 69 2.97 -16.56 3.51
N ARG A 70 3.54 -16.36 2.32
CA ARG A 70 3.96 -17.44 1.43
C ARG A 70 5.06 -18.31 2.03
N HIS A 71 5.95 -17.71 2.79
CA HIS A 71 7.11 -18.40 3.38
C HIS A 71 6.90 -18.76 4.85
N GLY A 72 5.73 -18.45 5.44
CA GLY A 72 5.41 -18.77 6.84
C GLY A 72 6.35 -18.06 7.83
N ILE A 73 6.72 -16.80 7.54
CA ILE A 73 7.66 -16.02 8.35
C ILE A 73 6.86 -15.07 9.25
N ASP A 74 6.91 -15.32 10.56
CA ASP A 74 6.17 -14.54 11.56
C ASP A 74 7.08 -13.66 12.42
N SER A 75 8.37 -13.99 12.52
CA SER A 75 9.32 -13.26 13.36
C SER A 75 10.53 -12.74 12.57
N ARG A 76 11.26 -11.80 13.18
CA ARG A 76 12.50 -11.27 12.58
C ARG A 76 13.62 -12.31 12.55
N GLU A 77 13.67 -13.16 13.56
CA GLU A 77 14.62 -14.25 13.69
C GLU A 77 14.42 -15.24 12.53
N GLN A 78 13.17 -15.65 12.28
CA GLN A 78 12.82 -16.50 11.15
C GLN A 78 13.16 -15.84 9.80
N LEU A 79 12.95 -14.52 9.67
CA LEU A 79 13.34 -13.78 8.45
C LEU A 79 14.87 -13.80 8.24
N ALA A 80 15.65 -13.65 9.31
CA ALA A 80 17.09 -13.71 9.26
C ALA A 80 17.59 -15.12 8.92
N GLU A 81 17.01 -16.15 9.53
CA GLU A 81 17.28 -17.55 9.22
C GLU A 81 16.95 -17.90 7.76
N TYR A 82 15.81 -17.45 7.27
CA TYR A 82 15.43 -17.61 5.86
C TYR A 82 16.42 -16.92 4.90
N ARG A 83 16.94 -15.74 5.29
CA ARG A 83 17.86 -14.97 4.46
C ARG A 83 19.28 -15.55 4.36
N LYS A 84 19.76 -16.20 5.41
CA LYS A 84 21.12 -16.78 5.44
C LYS A 84 21.41 -17.72 4.26
N PRO A 85 20.63 -18.81 4.06
CA PRO A 85 20.89 -19.74 2.96
C PRO A 85 20.78 -19.09 1.58
N LEU A 86 19.92 -18.06 1.42
CA LEU A 86 19.85 -17.31 0.15
C LEU A 86 21.16 -16.56 -0.13
N LEU A 87 21.79 -15.97 0.89
CA LEU A 87 23.06 -15.27 0.74
C LEU A 87 24.20 -16.24 0.44
N ASP A 88 24.22 -17.40 1.08
CA ASP A 88 25.22 -18.44 0.86
C ASP A 88 25.10 -19.01 -0.56
N GLU A 89 23.89 -19.31 -1.02
CA GLU A 89 23.63 -19.75 -2.41
C GLU A 89 24.06 -18.68 -3.42
N ILE A 90 23.74 -17.40 -3.17
CA ILE A 90 24.19 -16.28 -4.01
C ILE A 90 25.71 -16.22 -4.09
N ALA A 91 26.42 -16.41 -2.97
CA ALA A 91 27.87 -16.38 -2.94
C ALA A 91 28.48 -17.53 -3.74
N VAL A 92 27.97 -18.76 -3.57
CA VAL A 92 28.42 -19.95 -4.29
C VAL A 92 28.19 -19.80 -5.81
N LEU A 93 26.95 -19.45 -6.20
CA LEU A 93 26.60 -19.29 -7.63
C LEU A 93 27.35 -18.12 -8.28
N THR A 94 27.68 -17.08 -7.52
CA THR A 94 28.46 -15.96 -8.05
C THR A 94 29.91 -16.41 -8.33
N LYS A 95 30.54 -17.20 -7.43
CA LYS A 95 31.87 -17.77 -7.62
C LYS A 95 31.87 -18.74 -8.82
N GLU A 96 30.89 -19.65 -8.90
CA GLU A 96 30.75 -20.59 -10.02
C GLU A 96 30.65 -19.84 -11.35
N ARG A 97 29.81 -18.83 -11.42
CA ARG A 97 29.66 -18.02 -12.63
C ARG A 97 30.96 -17.32 -13.04
N HIS A 98 31.71 -16.75 -12.08
CA HIS A 98 33.01 -16.16 -12.35
C HIS A 98 34.02 -17.18 -12.88
N GLY A 99 34.01 -18.42 -12.34
CA GLY A 99 34.81 -19.51 -12.86
C GLY A 99 34.49 -19.86 -14.29
N LEU A 100 33.18 -20.01 -14.60
CA LEU A 100 32.70 -20.34 -15.93
C LEU A 100 33.05 -19.26 -16.97
N TYR A 101 32.98 -17.97 -16.63
CA TYR A 101 33.41 -16.92 -17.54
C TYR A 101 34.87 -16.98 -17.95
N ARG A 102 35.74 -17.59 -17.09
CA ARG A 102 37.17 -17.75 -17.39
C ARG A 102 37.46 -19.02 -18.14
N SER A 103 36.73 -20.12 -17.87
CA SER A 103 37.01 -21.43 -18.43
C SER A 103 36.16 -21.78 -19.67
N ALA A 104 34.90 -21.38 -19.71
CA ALA A 104 33.93 -21.70 -20.75
C ALA A 104 32.88 -20.59 -20.91
N PRO A 105 33.21 -19.45 -21.56
CA PRO A 105 32.36 -18.29 -21.65
C PRO A 105 31.04 -18.54 -22.39
N ASP A 106 31.01 -19.50 -23.29
CA ASP A 106 29.81 -19.85 -24.10
C ASP A 106 28.92 -20.93 -23.45
N SER A 107 29.23 -21.31 -22.20
CA SER A 107 28.47 -22.36 -21.51
C SER A 107 27.01 -21.93 -21.24
N PRO A 108 26.01 -22.75 -21.63
CA PRO A 108 24.59 -22.47 -21.36
C PRO A 108 24.28 -22.41 -19.86
N ARG A 109 25.15 -22.97 -19.01
CA ARG A 109 25.04 -22.94 -17.56
C ARG A 109 25.15 -21.51 -17.00
N ILE A 110 25.89 -20.61 -17.65
CA ILE A 110 25.99 -19.20 -17.25
C ILE A 110 24.62 -18.54 -17.30
N GLY A 111 23.81 -18.83 -18.32
CA GLY A 111 22.44 -18.34 -18.42
C GLY A 111 21.53 -18.84 -17.30
N GLN A 112 21.62 -20.14 -16.97
CA GLN A 112 20.86 -20.74 -15.87
C GLN A 112 21.24 -20.13 -14.50
N ILE A 113 22.53 -20.03 -14.21
CA ILE A 113 23.04 -19.40 -12.97
C ILE A 113 22.59 -17.95 -12.89
N THR A 114 22.65 -17.21 -13.99
CA THR A 114 22.23 -15.80 -14.01
C THR A 114 20.73 -15.64 -13.73
N ALA A 115 19.90 -16.53 -14.29
CA ALA A 115 18.47 -16.54 -14.01
C ALA A 115 18.20 -16.88 -12.52
N ARG A 116 18.86 -17.88 -11.97
CA ARG A 116 18.74 -18.26 -10.56
C ARG A 116 19.20 -17.12 -9.64
N LEU A 117 20.35 -16.52 -9.89
CA LEU A 117 20.85 -15.36 -9.15
C LEU A 117 19.88 -14.18 -9.16
N LYS A 118 19.18 -13.94 -10.28
CA LYS A 118 18.18 -12.89 -10.37
C LYS A 118 17.03 -13.11 -9.39
N VAL A 119 16.55 -14.34 -9.27
CA VAL A 119 15.49 -14.72 -8.33
C VAL A 119 15.98 -14.56 -6.89
N LEU A 120 17.07 -15.19 -6.53
CA LEU A 120 17.63 -15.16 -5.17
C LEU A 120 17.92 -13.72 -4.69
N ARG A 121 18.50 -12.90 -5.55
CA ARG A 121 18.75 -11.49 -5.24
C ARG A 121 17.47 -10.67 -5.08
N LYS A 122 16.40 -11.03 -5.79
CA LYS A 122 15.07 -10.39 -5.61
C LYS A 122 14.51 -10.73 -4.23
N GLU A 123 14.57 -12.00 -3.83
CA GLU A 123 14.11 -12.47 -2.53
C GLU A 123 14.95 -11.88 -1.38
N SER A 124 16.27 -11.94 -1.47
CA SER A 124 17.16 -11.34 -0.47
C SER A 124 16.95 -9.83 -0.30
N ARG A 125 16.70 -9.10 -1.40
CA ARG A 125 16.33 -7.68 -1.34
C ARG A 125 14.96 -7.46 -0.69
N MET A 126 14.01 -8.39 -0.89
CA MET A 126 12.71 -8.34 -0.24
C MET A 126 12.86 -8.48 1.27
N CYS A 127 13.62 -9.47 1.73
CA CYS A 127 13.92 -9.66 3.16
C CYS A 127 14.55 -8.40 3.78
N GLY A 128 15.56 -7.82 3.14
CA GLY A 128 16.21 -6.60 3.64
C GLY A 128 15.29 -5.37 3.66
N ARG A 129 14.32 -5.28 2.77
CA ARG A 129 13.30 -4.22 2.81
C ARG A 129 12.31 -4.42 3.95
N ILE A 130 11.89 -5.66 4.18
CA ILE A 130 10.98 -6.01 5.28
C ILE A 130 11.67 -5.73 6.62
N GLU A 131 12.93 -6.13 6.78
CA GLU A 131 13.73 -5.91 7.98
C GLU A 131 13.79 -4.41 8.34
N LYS A 132 14.18 -3.56 7.39
CA LYS A 132 14.24 -2.10 7.59
C LYS A 132 12.87 -1.51 7.94
N ARG A 133 11.84 -1.85 7.17
CA ARG A 133 10.50 -1.29 7.35
C ARG A 133 9.79 -1.78 8.60
N SER A 134 10.08 -2.98 9.07
CA SER A 134 9.47 -3.50 10.30
C SER A 134 9.80 -2.64 11.51
N VAL A 135 10.98 -2.02 11.55
CA VAL A 135 11.35 -1.04 12.60
C VAL A 135 10.48 0.22 12.48
N GLU A 136 10.40 0.80 11.28
CA GLU A 136 9.62 2.01 11.05
C GLU A 136 8.13 1.81 11.34
N ILE A 137 7.56 0.67 10.93
CA ILE A 137 6.16 0.34 11.20
C ILE A 137 5.93 0.18 12.72
N GLY A 138 6.85 -0.49 13.42
CA GLY A 138 6.78 -0.64 14.87
C GLY A 138 6.75 0.71 15.58
N GLN A 139 7.63 1.62 15.21
CA GLN A 139 7.69 2.98 15.76
C GLN A 139 6.38 3.75 15.50
N ARG A 140 5.90 3.76 14.26
CA ARG A 140 4.65 4.45 13.93
C ARG A 140 3.43 3.89 14.65
N LEU A 141 3.37 2.57 14.85
CA LEU A 141 2.29 1.94 15.62
C LEU A 141 2.33 2.34 17.10
N THR A 142 3.52 2.43 17.69
CA THR A 142 3.66 2.90 19.09
C THR A 142 3.27 4.36 19.22
N GLU A 143 3.67 5.23 18.30
CA GLU A 143 3.31 6.63 18.23
C GLU A 143 1.79 6.81 18.08
N ALA A 144 1.18 6.14 17.09
CA ALA A 144 -0.27 6.20 16.86
C ALA A 144 -1.08 5.72 18.07
N ARG A 145 -0.63 4.66 18.75
CA ARG A 145 -1.27 4.18 19.99
C ARG A 145 -1.13 5.18 21.13
N ALA A 146 0.01 5.86 21.25
CA ALA A 146 0.22 6.91 22.25
C ALA A 146 -0.70 8.12 21.99
N GLU A 147 -0.83 8.53 20.73
CA GLU A 147 -1.75 9.61 20.34
C GLU A 147 -3.22 9.25 20.60
N GLN A 148 -3.63 8.03 20.26
CA GLN A 148 -4.99 7.57 20.57
C GLN A 148 -5.28 7.57 22.05
N LYS A 149 -4.34 7.13 22.90
CA LYS A 149 -4.50 7.18 24.36
C LYS A 149 -4.68 8.61 24.85
N LYS A 150 -3.84 9.54 24.38
CA LYS A 150 -3.95 10.95 24.72
C LYS A 150 -5.30 11.54 24.27
N HIS A 151 -5.76 11.20 23.09
CA HIS A 151 -7.05 11.68 22.60
C HIS A 151 -8.21 11.18 23.46
N VAL A 152 -8.23 9.89 23.79
CA VAL A 152 -9.26 9.30 24.67
C VAL A 152 -9.21 9.92 26.07
N GLU A 153 -8.03 10.20 26.60
CA GLU A 153 -7.86 10.81 27.92
C GLU A 153 -8.36 12.27 27.93
N ASN A 154 -8.03 13.04 26.90
CA ASN A 154 -8.53 14.39 26.71
C ASN A 154 -10.06 14.45 26.55
N GLU A 155 -10.66 13.49 25.83
CA GLU A 155 -12.12 13.40 25.70
C GLU A 155 -12.79 13.06 27.03
N LYS A 156 -12.20 12.19 27.83
CA LYS A 156 -12.68 11.89 29.18
C LYS A 156 -12.60 13.10 30.09
N GLN A 157 -11.50 13.88 30.05
CA GLN A 157 -11.35 15.11 30.84
C GLN A 157 -12.39 16.14 30.42
N LYS A 158 -12.56 16.41 29.13
CA LYS A 158 -13.60 17.31 28.62
C LYS A 158 -15.01 16.89 29.04
N GLY A 159 -15.27 15.57 29.05
CA GLY A 159 -16.53 15.02 29.55
C GLY A 159 -16.74 15.26 31.03
N ALA A 160 -15.71 15.06 31.85
CA ALA A 160 -15.73 15.33 33.30
C ALA A 160 -15.96 16.82 33.61
N ASP A 161 -15.20 17.73 32.98
CA ASP A 161 -15.33 19.16 33.12
C ASP A 161 -16.75 19.67 32.75
N LYS A 162 -17.32 19.08 31.68
CA LYS A 162 -18.68 19.41 31.26
C LYS A 162 -19.75 18.91 32.24
N ALA A 163 -19.52 17.76 32.85
CA ALA A 163 -20.41 17.21 33.86
C ALA A 163 -20.34 18.03 35.16
N GLU A 164 -19.15 18.45 35.55
CA GLU A 164 -18.93 19.33 36.72
C GLU A 164 -19.61 20.68 36.54
N LYS A 165 -19.39 21.36 35.42
CA LYS A 165 -20.07 22.61 35.07
C LYS A 165 -21.60 22.52 35.11
N ARG A 166 -22.16 21.38 34.70
CA ARG A 166 -23.60 21.14 34.78
C ARG A 166 -24.08 20.98 36.22
N ARG A 167 -23.32 20.29 37.07
CA ARG A 167 -23.64 20.17 38.51
C ARG A 167 -23.60 21.53 39.21
N ASP A 168 -22.58 22.34 38.93
CA ASP A 168 -22.45 23.67 39.48
C ASP A 168 -23.58 24.61 39.04
N ALA A 169 -24.02 24.49 37.79
CA ALA A 169 -25.15 25.25 37.27
C ALA A 169 -26.46 24.90 38.02
N LEU A 170 -26.75 23.60 38.20
CA LEU A 170 -27.92 23.11 38.92
C LEU A 170 -27.90 23.57 40.40
N GLN A 171 -26.77 23.49 41.11
CA GLN A 171 -26.63 23.94 42.49
C GLN A 171 -26.82 25.45 42.64
N ARG A 172 -26.54 26.24 41.60
CA ARG A 172 -26.83 27.69 41.63
C ARG A 172 -28.32 27.98 41.48
N GLU A 173 -29.02 27.23 40.63
CA GLU A 173 -30.50 27.40 40.49
C GLU A 173 -31.24 27.02 41.76
N ASP A 174 -30.83 25.97 42.49
CA ASP A 174 -31.44 25.56 43.77
C ASP A 174 -31.21 26.57 44.92
N ARG A 175 -30.27 27.49 44.83
CA ARG A 175 -30.04 28.53 45.83
C ARG A 175 -30.92 29.79 45.68
N PHE A 176 -31.60 29.90 44.55
CA PHE A 176 -32.45 31.04 44.27
C PHE A 176 -33.95 30.75 44.42
N HIS A 177 -34.30 29.53 44.84
CA HIS A 177 -35.62 29.11 45.25
C HIS A 177 -35.66 28.86 46.77
#